data_47614545114b6b6da999d64c9b44c96e
#
_entry.id   47614545114b6b6da999d64c9b44c96e
#
_cell.length_a   1.000
_cell.length_b   1.000
_cell.length_c   1.000
_cell.angle_alpha   90.00
_cell.angle_beta   90.00
_cell.angle_gamma   90.00
#
_symmetry.space_group_name_H-M   'P 1'
#
loop_
_entity.id
_entity.type
_entity.pdbx_description
1 polymer ?
#
loop_
_entity_poly.entity_id
_entity_poly.type
_entity_poly.pdbx_seq_one_letter_code
_entity_poly.pdbx_strand_id
1 'polypeptide(L)'
;MSNKITGKEYPLSKVFGADFEYHIPGYQRPYAWTEEETGILFDDLYEFFQTEAVDNYFLGSIVLIKEENRRYADVIDGQQRLTTLSILFAVMANTFQSEEFKKTCKKYLQEDGNILEGISAQPRVFLRDRDQSFFSKYIQNIQLEQLAQIDPATLDTESQRHIQSNCAVLQERFQESFLGEEELIKFSQFLLTRCYFVTVSTPNQESAFRVFSVMNSRGLDLLPTDIIKSMTIGNLPAAEEQSYTTKWEELENLTGRDGFNEVLLIRELSLSKNALKRTYWMNSKSTLYGLPLLRN
;
A
#
# COMPACT_ATOMS: atom_id res chain seq x y z
N MET A 1 -9.33 20.80 14.60
CA MET A 1 -8.56 19.74 13.91
C MET A 1 -7.67 20.41 12.88
N SER A 2 -6.37 20.14 12.89
CA SER A 2 -5.45 20.75 11.90
C SER A 2 -5.71 20.15 10.52
N ASN A 3 -6.18 20.98 9.58
CA ASN A 3 -6.36 20.58 8.17
C ASN A 3 -5.04 20.64 7.37
N LYS A 4 -3.92 20.39 8.03
CA LYS A 4 -2.60 20.60 7.45
C LYS A 4 -2.04 19.28 6.88
N ILE A 5 -1.65 19.30 5.61
CA ILE A 5 -0.83 18.25 5.00
C ILE A 5 0.59 18.40 5.56
N THR A 6 1.18 17.30 6.02
CA THR A 6 2.55 17.29 6.55
C THR A 6 3.39 16.28 5.77
N GLY A 7 4.56 16.72 5.30
CA GLY A 7 5.59 15.85 4.71
C GLY A 7 6.78 15.77 5.65
N LYS A 8 7.21 14.56 5.96
CA LYS A 8 8.38 14.31 6.81
C LYS A 8 9.17 13.13 6.29
N GLU A 9 10.47 13.22 6.41
CA GLU A 9 11.42 12.16 6.13
C GLU A 9 11.62 11.30 7.38
N TYR A 10 11.52 9.99 7.23
CA TYR A 10 11.72 9.04 8.32
C TYR A 10 12.57 7.86 7.89
N PRO A 11 13.54 7.43 8.72
CA PRO A 11 14.27 6.18 8.52
C PRO A 11 13.32 4.99 8.72
N LEU A 12 13.65 3.83 8.15
CA LEU A 12 12.80 2.64 8.27
C LEU A 12 12.55 2.22 9.72
N SER A 13 13.52 2.42 10.61
CA SER A 13 13.34 2.18 12.05
C SER A 13 12.20 3.00 12.65
N LYS A 14 11.92 4.18 12.10
CA LYS A 14 10.81 5.04 12.52
C LYS A 14 9.52 4.71 11.78
N VAL A 15 9.62 4.42 10.49
CA VAL A 15 8.47 4.00 9.65
C VAL A 15 7.82 2.75 10.23
N PHE A 16 8.59 1.74 10.58
CA PHE A 16 8.09 0.51 11.22
C PHE A 16 8.15 0.58 12.77
N GLY A 17 8.18 1.79 13.31
CA GLY A 17 8.21 2.06 14.75
C GLY A 17 6.82 2.21 15.36
N ALA A 18 6.80 2.61 16.64
CA ALA A 18 5.59 2.71 17.45
C ALA A 18 4.62 3.84 17.03
N ASP A 19 5.07 4.78 16.19
CA ASP A 19 4.26 5.95 15.80
C ASP A 19 3.27 5.66 14.67
N PHE A 20 3.37 4.49 14.04
CA PHE A 20 2.56 4.11 12.91
C PHE A 20 1.95 2.73 13.08
N GLU A 21 0.73 2.61 12.65
CA GLU A 21 -0.05 1.39 12.48
C GLU A 21 -0.74 1.51 11.11
N TYR A 22 -0.20 0.83 10.11
CA TYR A 22 -0.64 0.96 8.73
C TYR A 22 -1.80 0.03 8.41
N HIS A 23 -2.87 0.59 7.88
CA HIS A 23 -4.01 -0.15 7.38
C HIS A 23 -4.12 0.01 5.86
N ILE A 24 -4.20 -1.09 5.15
CA ILE A 24 -4.46 -1.10 3.71
C ILE A 24 -5.98 -1.18 3.53
N PRO A 25 -6.64 -0.08 3.09
CA PRO A 25 -8.09 -0.06 2.93
C PRO A 25 -8.58 -1.12 1.93
N GLY A 26 -9.80 -1.62 2.11
CA GLY A 26 -10.40 -2.66 1.27
C GLY A 26 -10.48 -2.30 -0.21
N TYR A 27 -10.65 -1.01 -0.53
CA TYR A 27 -10.69 -0.50 -1.91
C TYR A 27 -9.31 -0.45 -2.59
N GLN A 28 -8.20 -0.55 -1.85
CA GLN A 28 -6.87 -0.63 -2.44
C GLN A 28 -6.68 -1.97 -3.16
N ARG A 29 -5.84 -1.98 -4.21
CA ARG A 29 -5.51 -3.22 -4.90
C ARG A 29 -4.84 -4.22 -3.96
N PRO A 30 -4.97 -5.54 -4.21
CA PRO A 30 -4.20 -6.56 -3.49
C PRO A 30 -2.70 -6.32 -3.60
N TYR A 31 -1.94 -7.01 -2.75
CA TYR A 31 -0.51 -7.10 -2.96
C TYR A 31 -0.24 -7.80 -4.30
N ALA A 32 0.54 -7.14 -5.16
CA ALA A 32 0.71 -7.54 -6.54
C ALA A 32 2.17 -7.46 -7.06
N TRP A 33 3.12 -7.04 -6.22
CA TRP A 33 4.53 -7.11 -6.60
C TRP A 33 4.94 -8.56 -6.82
N THR A 34 5.60 -8.78 -7.95
CA THR A 34 6.13 -10.08 -8.36
C THR A 34 7.54 -10.29 -7.80
N GLU A 35 8.13 -11.41 -8.14
CA GLU A 35 9.52 -11.75 -7.84
C GLU A 35 10.50 -10.72 -8.43
N GLU A 36 10.17 -10.16 -9.59
CA GLU A 36 10.99 -9.16 -10.29
C GLU A 36 11.09 -7.86 -9.49
N GLU A 37 9.97 -7.23 -9.11
CA GLU A 37 10.00 -5.98 -8.36
C GLU A 37 10.60 -6.18 -6.96
N THR A 38 10.37 -7.34 -6.35
CA THR A 38 10.94 -7.67 -5.05
C THR A 38 12.45 -7.90 -5.14
N GLY A 39 12.91 -8.60 -6.17
CA GLY A 39 14.34 -8.79 -6.45
C GLY A 39 15.04 -7.46 -6.71
N ILE A 40 14.48 -6.62 -7.59
CA ILE A 40 15.03 -5.29 -7.88
C ILE A 40 15.15 -4.45 -6.58
N LEU A 41 14.12 -4.44 -5.73
CA LEU A 41 14.21 -3.70 -4.46
C LEU A 41 15.37 -4.19 -3.59
N PHE A 42 15.54 -5.50 -3.47
CA PHE A 42 16.65 -6.05 -2.66
C PHE A 42 18.00 -5.75 -3.29
N ASP A 43 18.14 -5.98 -4.60
CA ASP A 43 19.38 -5.78 -5.33
C ASP A 43 19.82 -4.31 -5.25
N ASP A 44 18.92 -3.34 -5.45
CA ASP A 44 19.19 -1.90 -5.30
C ASP A 44 19.68 -1.55 -3.88
N LEU A 45 19.03 -2.11 -2.86
CA LEU A 45 19.41 -1.88 -1.45
C LEU A 45 20.79 -2.49 -1.14
N TYR A 46 21.04 -3.69 -1.63
CA TYR A 46 22.29 -4.39 -1.40
C TYR A 46 23.45 -3.76 -2.17
N GLU A 47 23.25 -3.41 -3.44
CA GLU A 47 24.26 -2.67 -4.23
C GLU A 47 24.62 -1.33 -3.57
N PHE A 48 23.62 -0.56 -3.13
CA PHE A 48 23.89 0.69 -2.44
C PHE A 48 24.64 0.48 -1.10
N PHE A 49 24.28 -0.56 -0.35
CA PHE A 49 25.00 -0.94 0.87
C PHE A 49 26.47 -1.26 0.58
N GLN A 50 26.77 -1.98 -0.51
CA GLN A 50 28.12 -2.35 -0.91
C GLN A 50 28.98 -1.14 -1.37
N THR A 51 28.36 -0.03 -1.78
CA THR A 51 29.12 1.17 -2.16
C THR A 51 29.80 1.86 -0.96
N GLU A 52 29.44 1.48 0.27
CA GLU A 52 29.89 2.13 1.52
C GLU A 52 29.64 3.65 1.52
N ALA A 53 28.75 4.14 0.63
CA ALA A 53 28.40 5.55 0.54
C ALA A 53 27.93 6.07 1.90
N VAL A 54 28.28 7.33 2.22
CA VAL A 54 27.83 7.98 3.46
C VAL A 54 26.38 8.46 3.35
N ASP A 55 25.88 8.58 2.12
CA ASP A 55 24.55 9.10 1.83
C ASP A 55 23.41 8.16 2.27
N ASN A 56 22.22 8.73 2.41
CA ASN A 56 21.01 7.98 2.71
C ASN A 56 20.38 7.44 1.44
N TYR A 57 19.78 6.25 1.50
CA TYR A 57 19.02 5.67 0.42
C TYR A 57 17.55 6.08 0.51
N PHE A 58 17.01 6.60 -0.59
CA PHE A 58 15.64 7.05 -0.65
C PHE A 58 14.72 5.98 -1.25
N LEU A 59 13.82 5.42 -0.43
CA LEU A 59 12.87 4.38 -0.82
C LEU A 59 11.63 4.91 -1.55
N GLY A 60 11.50 6.23 -1.68
CA GLY A 60 10.34 6.88 -2.25
C GLY A 60 9.42 7.50 -1.21
N SER A 61 8.15 7.71 -1.59
CA SER A 61 7.15 8.32 -0.71
C SER A 61 6.06 7.34 -0.33
N ILE A 62 5.43 7.59 0.83
CA ILE A 62 4.17 6.97 1.23
C ILE A 62 3.15 8.07 1.53
N VAL A 63 1.89 7.87 1.11
CA VAL A 63 0.79 8.81 1.35
C VAL A 63 -0.22 8.17 2.29
N LEU A 64 -0.53 8.88 3.37
CA LEU A 64 -1.35 8.38 4.47
C LEU A 64 -2.52 9.32 4.77
N ILE A 65 -3.64 8.74 5.16
CA ILE A 65 -4.65 9.46 5.95
C ILE A 65 -4.36 9.17 7.41
N LYS A 66 -3.86 10.18 8.14
CA LYS A 66 -3.41 10.02 9.52
C LYS A 66 -3.61 11.30 10.32
N GLU A 67 -4.27 11.18 11.46
CA GLU A 67 -4.32 12.26 12.45
C GLU A 67 -2.96 12.39 13.16
N GLU A 68 -2.56 13.63 13.47
CA GLU A 68 -1.22 13.94 13.97
C GLU A 68 -0.81 13.13 15.22
N ASN A 69 -1.74 12.91 16.14
CA ASN A 69 -1.49 12.25 17.42
C ASN A 69 -2.01 10.81 17.50
N ARG A 70 -2.41 10.22 16.38
CA ARG A 70 -2.85 8.82 16.32
C ARG A 70 -1.84 7.98 15.57
N ARG A 71 -1.73 6.71 15.97
CA ARG A 71 -0.87 5.72 15.30
C ARG A 71 -1.52 5.20 14.03
N TYR A 72 -2.84 5.06 14.06
CA TYR A 72 -3.65 4.57 12.94
C TYR A 72 -3.43 5.42 11.68
N ALA A 73 -3.15 4.76 10.57
CA ALA A 73 -2.89 5.40 9.30
C ALA A 73 -3.42 4.54 8.14
N ASP A 74 -4.41 5.05 7.40
CA ASP A 74 -4.83 4.42 6.14
C ASP A 74 -3.80 4.73 5.06
N VAL A 75 -3.32 3.68 4.38
CA VAL A 75 -2.30 3.78 3.33
C VAL A 75 -2.99 4.05 2.00
N ILE A 76 -2.70 5.21 1.40
CA ILE A 76 -3.22 5.60 0.08
C ILE A 76 -2.20 5.29 -1.02
N ASP A 77 -0.91 5.45 -0.72
CA ASP A 77 0.19 5.03 -1.59
C ASP A 77 1.33 4.44 -0.78
N GLY A 78 2.08 3.52 -1.41
CA GLY A 78 3.23 2.85 -0.82
C GLY A 78 2.92 1.47 -0.22
N GLN A 79 1.69 0.95 -0.35
CA GLN A 79 1.30 -0.34 0.21
C GLN A 79 2.18 -1.51 -0.27
N GLN A 80 2.55 -1.57 -1.55
CA GLN A 80 3.37 -2.64 -2.10
C GLN A 80 4.74 -2.65 -1.40
N ARG A 81 5.38 -1.49 -1.29
CA ARG A 81 6.68 -1.34 -0.62
C ARG A 81 6.62 -1.67 0.86
N LEU A 82 5.60 -1.21 1.59
CA LEU A 82 5.42 -1.53 3.01
C LEU A 82 5.24 -3.04 3.22
N THR A 83 4.47 -3.70 2.36
CA THR A 83 4.26 -5.15 2.41
C THR A 83 5.55 -5.91 2.11
N THR A 84 6.26 -5.54 1.03
CA THR A 84 7.53 -6.19 0.66
C THR A 84 8.61 -5.98 1.72
N LEU A 85 8.73 -4.79 2.30
CA LEU A 85 9.66 -4.54 3.42
C LEU A 85 9.30 -5.34 4.67
N SER A 86 8.01 -5.58 4.93
CA SER A 86 7.62 -6.49 6.01
C SER A 86 8.05 -7.93 5.72
N ILE A 87 7.93 -8.41 4.47
CA ILE A 87 8.45 -9.74 4.09
C ILE A 87 9.98 -9.77 4.27
N LEU A 88 10.68 -8.72 3.84
CA LEU A 88 12.14 -8.59 4.01
C LEU A 88 12.55 -8.64 5.49
N PHE A 89 11.85 -7.94 6.39
CA PHE A 89 12.11 -8.02 7.84
C PHE A 89 11.85 -9.41 8.40
N ALA A 90 10.84 -10.14 7.90
CA ALA A 90 10.57 -11.50 8.32
C ALA A 90 11.69 -12.46 7.87
N VAL A 91 12.15 -12.34 6.62
CA VAL A 91 13.28 -13.10 6.09
C VAL A 91 14.57 -12.78 6.86
N MET A 92 14.85 -11.50 7.08
CA MET A 92 16.00 -11.04 7.88
C MET A 92 15.97 -11.64 9.29
N ALA A 93 14.82 -11.61 9.97
CA ALA A 93 14.67 -12.23 11.28
C ALA A 93 14.91 -13.74 11.26
N ASN A 94 14.44 -14.43 10.20
CA ASN A 94 14.62 -15.87 10.05
C ASN A 94 16.07 -16.27 9.73
N THR A 95 16.83 -15.37 9.10
CA THR A 95 18.25 -15.61 8.74
C THR A 95 19.19 -15.47 9.93
N PHE A 96 18.88 -14.62 10.90
CA PHE A 96 19.68 -14.50 12.12
C PHE A 96 19.70 -15.82 12.92
N GLN A 97 20.85 -16.17 13.47
CA GLN A 97 20.99 -17.29 14.41
C GLN A 97 20.70 -16.87 15.85
N SER A 98 21.07 -15.62 16.21
CA SER A 98 20.85 -15.05 17.53
C SER A 98 19.36 -14.75 17.78
N GLU A 99 18.82 -15.34 18.85
CA GLU A 99 17.44 -15.10 19.30
C GLU A 99 17.19 -13.62 19.67
N GLU A 100 18.22 -12.91 20.12
CA GLU A 100 18.14 -11.47 20.44
C GLU A 100 17.90 -10.65 19.16
N PHE A 101 18.62 -10.95 18.08
CA PHE A 101 18.43 -10.27 16.80
C PHE A 101 17.10 -10.62 16.18
N LYS A 102 16.68 -11.88 16.20
CA LYS A 102 15.35 -12.30 15.76
C LYS A 102 14.25 -11.51 16.46
N LYS A 103 14.32 -11.43 17.79
CA LYS A 103 13.37 -10.68 18.60
C LYS A 103 13.38 -9.18 18.25
N THR A 104 14.55 -8.62 17.99
CA THR A 104 14.68 -7.21 17.60
C THR A 104 14.04 -6.96 16.22
N CYS A 105 14.31 -7.80 15.24
CA CYS A 105 13.69 -7.72 13.92
C CYS A 105 12.16 -7.87 13.98
N LYS A 106 11.66 -8.77 14.83
CA LYS A 106 10.23 -8.98 15.02
C LYS A 106 9.48 -7.72 15.43
N LYS A 107 10.11 -6.78 16.14
CA LYS A 107 9.51 -5.50 16.54
C LYS A 107 9.13 -4.59 15.36
N TYR A 108 9.76 -4.78 14.19
CA TYR A 108 9.41 -4.08 12.96
C TYR A 108 8.24 -4.72 12.21
N LEU A 109 7.87 -5.94 12.59
CA LEU A 109 6.68 -6.63 12.03
C LEU A 109 5.45 -6.43 12.90
N GLN A 110 5.64 -6.47 14.20
CA GLN A 110 4.54 -6.32 15.16
C GLN A 110 5.04 -5.64 16.45
N GLU A 111 4.15 -4.92 17.08
CA GLU A 111 4.40 -4.37 18.41
C GLU A 111 4.24 -5.47 19.45
N ASP A 112 5.17 -5.56 20.36
CA ASP A 112 5.01 -6.42 21.53
C ASP A 112 3.86 -5.90 22.38
N GLY A 113 2.89 -6.77 22.71
CA GLY A 113 1.88 -6.44 23.69
C GLY A 113 2.48 -6.27 25.08
N ASN A 114 1.82 -5.48 25.90
CA ASN A 114 2.12 -5.41 27.32
C ASN A 114 0.89 -5.84 28.12
N ILE A 115 0.90 -7.07 28.63
CA ILE A 115 -0.22 -7.65 29.35
C ILE A 115 -0.55 -6.83 30.61
N LEU A 116 0.49 -6.24 31.26
CA LEU A 116 0.31 -5.43 32.46
C LEU A 116 -0.37 -4.10 32.19
N GLU A 117 -0.24 -3.59 30.97
CA GLU A 117 -0.89 -2.36 30.50
C GLU A 117 -2.17 -2.64 29.69
N GLY A 118 -2.56 -3.91 29.55
CA GLY A 118 -3.71 -4.29 28.74
C GLY A 118 -3.51 -4.07 27.22
N ILE A 119 -2.28 -3.96 26.78
CA ILE A 119 -1.92 -3.76 25.36
C ILE A 119 -1.72 -5.13 24.71
N SER A 120 -2.53 -5.44 23.71
CA SER A 120 -2.35 -6.63 22.87
C SER A 120 -1.22 -6.41 21.85
N ALA A 121 -0.52 -7.49 21.49
CA ALA A 121 0.40 -7.46 20.36
C ALA A 121 -0.36 -7.06 19.09
N GLN A 122 0.16 -6.11 18.32
CA GLN A 122 -0.48 -5.57 17.12
C GLN A 122 0.48 -5.61 15.93
N PRO A 123 0.03 -6.02 14.76
CA PRO A 123 0.80 -5.86 13.53
C PRO A 123 1.16 -4.40 13.25
N ARG A 124 2.30 -4.17 12.58
CA ARG A 124 2.65 -2.83 12.07
C ARG A 124 1.91 -2.53 10.76
N VAL A 125 1.67 -3.55 9.94
CA VAL A 125 0.96 -3.45 8.66
C VAL A 125 -0.22 -4.42 8.67
N PHE A 126 -1.41 -3.87 8.50
CA PHE A 126 -2.64 -4.61 8.30
C PHE A 126 -2.96 -4.61 6.82
N LEU A 127 -2.96 -5.78 6.21
CA LEU A 127 -3.46 -5.96 4.85
C LEU A 127 -4.99 -5.95 4.84
N ARG A 128 -5.57 -6.06 3.65
CA ARG A 128 -7.02 -6.23 3.51
C ARG A 128 -7.45 -7.53 4.20
N ASP A 129 -8.68 -7.57 4.69
CA ASP A 129 -9.25 -8.69 5.48
C ASP A 129 -8.98 -10.05 4.86
N ARG A 130 -9.10 -10.16 3.53
CA ARG A 130 -8.92 -11.42 2.79
C ARG A 130 -7.49 -11.97 2.89
N ASP A 131 -6.50 -11.10 2.98
CA ASP A 131 -5.07 -11.47 2.98
C ASP A 131 -4.45 -11.39 4.38
N GLN A 132 -5.10 -10.67 5.32
CA GLN A 132 -4.55 -10.37 6.64
C GLN A 132 -4.24 -11.62 7.46
N SER A 133 -5.13 -12.59 7.50
CA SER A 133 -4.91 -13.81 8.28
C SER A 133 -3.71 -14.62 7.78
N PHE A 134 -3.55 -14.71 6.46
CA PHE A 134 -2.41 -15.36 5.81
C PHE A 134 -1.11 -14.61 6.10
N PHE A 135 -1.10 -13.30 5.88
CA PHE A 135 0.07 -12.45 6.10
C PHE A 135 0.53 -12.48 7.57
N SER A 136 -0.42 -12.37 8.49
CA SER A 136 -0.12 -12.43 9.92
C SER A 136 0.47 -13.78 10.32
N LYS A 137 -0.13 -14.89 9.86
CA LYS A 137 0.32 -16.23 10.20
C LYS A 137 1.75 -16.49 9.73
N TYR A 138 2.03 -16.21 8.46
CA TYR A 138 3.28 -16.65 7.84
C TYR A 138 4.40 -15.62 7.89
N ILE A 139 4.08 -14.33 7.69
CA ILE A 139 5.08 -13.27 7.63
C ILE A 139 5.28 -12.63 9.00
N GLN A 140 4.23 -12.10 9.63
CA GLN A 140 4.37 -11.36 10.88
C GLN A 140 4.74 -12.26 12.08
N ASN A 141 4.34 -13.53 12.05
CA ASN A 141 4.76 -14.54 13.02
C ASN A 141 5.96 -15.35 12.58
N ILE A 142 6.59 -15.04 11.45
CA ILE A 142 7.85 -15.63 10.96
C ILE A 142 7.72 -17.16 10.83
N GLN A 143 6.64 -17.64 10.18
CA GLN A 143 6.42 -19.06 9.91
C GLN A 143 6.86 -19.42 8.47
N LEU A 144 8.05 -18.95 8.06
CA LEU A 144 8.51 -19.00 6.67
C LEU A 144 8.74 -20.43 6.17
N GLU A 145 9.20 -21.33 7.03
CA GLU A 145 9.37 -22.74 6.69
C GLU A 145 8.03 -23.40 6.36
N GLN A 146 6.97 -23.09 7.13
CA GLN A 146 5.64 -23.58 6.85
C GLN A 146 5.07 -22.97 5.56
N LEU A 147 5.35 -21.70 5.30
CA LEU A 147 4.96 -21.01 4.07
C LEU A 147 5.58 -21.69 2.84
N ALA A 148 6.85 -22.03 2.89
CA ALA A 148 7.56 -22.67 1.80
C ALA A 148 7.04 -24.09 1.46
N GLN A 149 6.37 -24.76 2.40
CA GLN A 149 5.80 -26.10 2.20
C GLN A 149 4.40 -26.09 1.57
N ILE A 150 3.76 -24.93 1.44
CA ILE A 150 2.41 -24.82 0.86
C ILE A 150 2.52 -24.95 -0.65
N ASP A 151 1.70 -25.81 -1.23
CA ASP A 151 1.54 -25.86 -2.69
C ASP A 151 0.88 -24.54 -3.18
N PRO A 152 1.55 -23.75 -4.03
CA PRO A 152 1.03 -22.50 -4.56
C PRO A 152 -0.35 -22.63 -5.22
N ALA A 153 -0.66 -23.80 -5.79
CA ALA A 153 -1.94 -24.07 -6.42
C ALA A 153 -3.12 -24.12 -5.42
N THR A 154 -2.83 -24.31 -4.12
CA THR A 154 -3.84 -24.37 -3.05
C THR A 154 -4.11 -23.01 -2.41
N LEU A 155 -3.36 -21.97 -2.78
CA LEU A 155 -3.53 -20.62 -2.24
C LEU A 155 -4.76 -19.94 -2.85
N ASP A 156 -5.54 -19.28 -2.00
CA ASP A 156 -6.84 -18.71 -2.35
C ASP A 156 -6.75 -17.48 -3.26
N THR A 157 -5.66 -16.70 -3.14
CA THR A 157 -5.52 -15.42 -3.84
C THR A 157 -4.18 -15.29 -4.54
N GLU A 158 -4.11 -14.47 -5.59
CA GLU A 158 -2.83 -14.08 -6.20
C GLU A 158 -1.91 -13.35 -5.23
N SER A 159 -2.47 -12.51 -4.36
CA SER A 159 -1.71 -11.83 -3.30
C SER A 159 -0.97 -12.82 -2.41
N GLN A 160 -1.61 -13.94 -2.02
CA GLN A 160 -0.97 -14.99 -1.22
C GLN A 160 0.16 -15.69 -2.00
N ARG A 161 -0.01 -15.94 -3.31
CA ARG A 161 1.03 -16.50 -4.18
C ARG A 161 2.22 -15.55 -4.28
N HIS A 162 1.97 -14.26 -4.50
CA HIS A 162 3.04 -13.25 -4.53
C HIS A 162 3.75 -13.12 -3.18
N ILE A 163 3.05 -13.17 -2.05
CA ILE A 163 3.68 -13.17 -0.72
C ILE A 163 4.61 -14.37 -0.57
N GLN A 164 4.17 -15.56 -0.98
CA GLN A 164 4.95 -16.78 -0.90
C GLN A 164 6.19 -16.73 -1.82
N SER A 165 6.02 -16.40 -3.09
CA SER A 165 7.12 -16.36 -4.05
C SER A 165 8.14 -15.27 -3.71
N ASN A 166 7.68 -14.09 -3.31
CA ASN A 166 8.55 -13.00 -2.90
C ASN A 166 9.34 -13.32 -1.61
N CYS A 167 8.72 -14.08 -0.69
CA CYS A 167 9.43 -14.60 0.47
C CYS A 167 10.55 -15.54 0.06
N ALA A 168 10.32 -16.45 -0.90
CA ALA A 168 11.32 -17.38 -1.40
C ALA A 168 12.48 -16.66 -2.10
N VAL A 169 12.18 -15.67 -2.97
CA VAL A 169 13.20 -14.85 -3.63
C VAL A 169 14.07 -14.10 -2.62
N LEU A 170 13.46 -13.48 -1.61
CA LEU A 170 14.25 -12.80 -0.58
C LEU A 170 15.10 -13.78 0.24
N GLN A 171 14.59 -14.98 0.56
CA GLN A 171 15.40 -16.01 1.24
C GLN A 171 16.61 -16.43 0.41
N GLU A 172 16.44 -16.63 -0.89
CA GLU A 172 17.54 -16.94 -1.81
C GLU A 172 18.57 -15.81 -1.84
N ARG A 173 18.13 -14.55 -2.03
CA ARG A 173 18.99 -13.36 -2.01
C ARG A 173 19.79 -13.23 -0.71
N PHE A 174 19.14 -13.47 0.45
CA PHE A 174 19.81 -13.40 1.73
C PHE A 174 20.86 -14.51 1.90
N GLN A 175 20.59 -15.73 1.44
CA GLN A 175 21.55 -16.84 1.47
C GLN A 175 22.76 -16.57 0.59
N GLU A 176 22.57 -15.97 -0.58
CA GLU A 176 23.65 -15.65 -1.52
C GLU A 176 24.49 -14.45 -1.05
N SER A 177 23.84 -13.43 -0.45
CA SER A 177 24.49 -12.15 -0.13
C SER A 177 25.18 -12.17 1.23
N PHE A 178 24.68 -12.93 2.21
CA PHE A 178 25.21 -12.89 3.58
C PHE A 178 25.82 -14.25 4.00
N LEU A 179 27.14 -14.33 3.93
CA LEU A 179 27.88 -15.51 4.37
C LEU A 179 28.06 -15.60 5.89
N GLY A 180 27.82 -14.50 6.60
CA GLY A 180 27.97 -14.41 8.04
C GLY A 180 27.06 -13.39 8.71
N GLU A 181 26.85 -13.60 10.01
CA GLU A 181 25.94 -12.75 10.80
C GLU A 181 26.44 -11.31 10.93
N GLU A 182 27.76 -11.08 10.89
CA GLU A 182 28.35 -9.73 10.99
C GLU A 182 27.93 -8.83 9.82
N GLU A 183 27.98 -9.33 8.60
CA GLU A 183 27.57 -8.59 7.41
C GLU A 183 26.05 -8.33 7.42
N LEU A 184 25.28 -9.33 7.84
CA LEU A 184 23.84 -9.19 8.01
C LEU A 184 23.47 -8.10 9.05
N ILE A 185 24.24 -8.01 10.14
CA ILE A 185 24.06 -6.95 11.14
C ILE A 185 24.34 -5.57 10.53
N LYS A 186 25.43 -5.41 9.75
CA LYS A 186 25.78 -4.15 9.08
C LYS A 186 24.70 -3.75 8.08
N PHE A 187 24.21 -4.70 7.27
CA PHE A 187 23.10 -4.46 6.35
C PHE A 187 21.82 -4.07 7.08
N SER A 188 21.50 -4.75 8.18
CA SER A 188 20.33 -4.41 8.99
C SER A 188 20.41 -3.00 9.58
N GLN A 189 21.59 -2.60 10.05
CA GLN A 189 21.84 -1.23 10.53
C GLN A 189 21.67 -0.19 9.41
N PHE A 190 22.24 -0.46 8.23
CA PHE A 190 22.06 0.38 7.05
C PHE A 190 20.58 0.51 6.70
N LEU A 191 19.87 -0.61 6.57
CA LEU A 191 18.46 -0.64 6.24
C LEU A 191 17.60 0.18 7.22
N LEU A 192 17.82 0.02 8.51
CA LEU A 192 17.02 0.66 9.55
C LEU A 192 17.33 2.14 9.78
N THR A 193 18.58 2.56 9.55
CA THR A 193 19.04 3.90 9.92
C THR A 193 19.33 4.82 8.75
N ARG A 194 19.56 4.26 7.55
CA ARG A 194 19.98 5.00 6.36
C ARG A 194 19.04 4.86 5.16
N CYS A 195 18.03 3.98 5.23
CA CYS A 195 16.98 3.90 4.23
C CYS A 195 15.77 4.69 4.70
N TYR A 196 15.28 5.62 3.86
CA TYR A 196 14.29 6.63 4.23
C TYR A 196 13.07 6.61 3.32
N PHE A 197 11.91 6.89 3.92
CA PHE A 197 10.70 7.30 3.21
C PHE A 197 10.39 8.77 3.47
N VAL A 198 9.84 9.44 2.47
CA VAL A 198 9.09 10.67 2.68
C VAL A 198 7.63 10.29 2.97
N THR A 199 7.21 10.48 4.20
CA THR A 199 5.83 10.22 4.62
C THR A 199 4.99 11.49 4.49
N VAL A 200 3.96 11.45 3.66
CA VAL A 200 2.98 12.52 3.51
C VAL A 200 1.71 12.14 4.25
N SER A 201 1.43 12.82 5.36
CA SER A 201 0.21 12.61 6.15
C SER A 201 -0.81 13.68 5.82
N THR A 202 -2.04 13.25 5.58
CA THR A 202 -3.18 14.10 5.23
C THR A 202 -4.32 13.87 6.22
N PRO A 203 -5.17 14.88 6.46
CA PRO A 203 -6.24 14.77 7.45
C PRO A 203 -7.47 14.00 6.94
N ASN A 204 -7.61 13.83 5.63
CA ASN A 204 -8.77 13.21 4.99
C ASN A 204 -8.44 12.63 3.61
N GLN A 205 -9.37 11.84 3.11
CA GLN A 205 -9.25 11.11 1.86
C GLN A 205 -9.12 12.04 0.63
N GLU A 206 -9.89 13.11 0.56
CA GLU A 206 -9.83 14.06 -0.57
C GLU A 206 -8.43 14.67 -0.72
N SER A 207 -7.85 15.11 0.39
CA SER A 207 -6.49 15.67 0.43
C SER A 207 -5.45 14.63 0.06
N ALA A 208 -5.62 13.37 0.52
CA ALA A 208 -4.72 12.26 0.21
C ALA A 208 -4.70 11.95 -1.28
N PHE A 209 -5.86 11.85 -1.93
CA PHE A 209 -5.93 11.61 -3.37
C PHE A 209 -5.37 12.77 -4.19
N ARG A 210 -5.58 14.01 -3.76
CA ARG A 210 -4.99 15.18 -4.43
C ARG A 210 -3.47 15.14 -4.39
N VAL A 211 -2.89 14.86 -3.21
CA VAL A 211 -1.43 14.70 -3.06
C VAL A 211 -0.92 13.56 -3.93
N PHE A 212 -1.58 12.42 -3.85
CA PHE A 212 -1.22 11.23 -4.59
C PHE A 212 -1.24 11.47 -6.11
N SER A 213 -2.30 12.10 -6.65
CA SER A 213 -2.40 12.44 -8.07
C SER A 213 -1.27 13.37 -8.53
N VAL A 214 -0.87 14.34 -7.70
CA VAL A 214 0.23 15.25 -8.02
C VAL A 214 1.58 14.53 -8.00
N MET A 215 1.80 13.64 -7.04
CA MET A 215 3.07 12.92 -6.90
C MET A 215 3.26 11.87 -8.02
N ASN A 216 2.19 11.21 -8.44
CA ASN A 216 2.21 10.20 -9.50
C ASN A 216 2.10 10.77 -10.92
N SER A 217 1.81 12.07 -11.10
CA SER A 217 1.77 12.68 -12.44
C SER A 217 3.10 12.62 -13.21
N ARG A 218 4.17 12.11 -12.58
CA ARG A 218 5.52 11.92 -13.15
C ARG A 218 6.00 10.46 -13.15
N GLY A 219 5.15 9.48 -12.75
CA GLY A 219 5.51 8.06 -12.64
C GLY A 219 4.40 7.15 -13.18
N LEU A 220 4.52 5.85 -13.01
CA LEU A 220 3.58 4.83 -13.47
C LEU A 220 2.15 5.12 -12.98
N ASP A 221 1.26 5.33 -13.92
CA ASP A 221 -0.09 5.86 -13.74
C ASP A 221 -0.95 4.98 -12.82
N LEU A 222 -1.49 5.62 -11.78
CA LEU A 222 -2.79 5.18 -11.27
C LEU A 222 -3.78 5.28 -12.42
N LEU A 223 -4.42 4.18 -12.68
CA LEU A 223 -5.52 4.22 -13.62
C LEU A 223 -6.65 5.07 -13.01
N PRO A 224 -7.35 5.89 -13.81
CA PRO A 224 -8.52 6.60 -13.34
C PRO A 224 -9.52 5.71 -12.59
N THR A 225 -9.56 4.42 -12.92
CA THR A 225 -10.34 3.38 -12.24
C THR A 225 -9.99 3.21 -10.77
N ASP A 226 -8.71 3.29 -10.38
CA ASP A 226 -8.29 3.17 -8.98
C ASP A 226 -8.81 4.35 -8.15
N ILE A 227 -8.82 5.55 -8.73
CA ILE A 227 -9.38 6.77 -8.11
C ILE A 227 -10.89 6.62 -7.98
N ILE A 228 -11.58 6.19 -9.04
CA ILE A 228 -13.04 5.99 -9.05
C ILE A 228 -13.42 4.90 -8.02
N LYS A 229 -12.68 3.79 -7.98
CA LYS A 229 -12.87 2.71 -7.01
C LYS A 229 -12.85 3.26 -5.58
N SER A 230 -11.79 3.98 -5.24
CA SER A 230 -11.62 4.52 -3.90
C SER A 230 -12.66 5.57 -3.53
N MET A 231 -13.03 6.46 -4.46
CA MET A 231 -14.07 7.46 -4.23
C MET A 231 -15.47 6.84 -4.11
N THR A 232 -15.72 5.75 -4.83
CA THR A 232 -17.04 5.08 -4.85
C THR A 232 -17.18 4.17 -3.65
N ILE A 233 -16.23 3.27 -3.44
CA ILE A 233 -16.27 2.24 -2.40
C ILE A 233 -15.92 2.83 -1.03
N GLY A 234 -14.90 3.69 -0.95
CA GLY A 234 -14.45 4.29 0.30
C GLY A 234 -15.47 5.27 0.94
N ASN A 235 -16.53 5.67 0.22
CA ASN A 235 -17.65 6.45 0.76
C ASN A 235 -18.87 5.59 1.13
N LEU A 236 -18.82 4.28 0.93
CA LEU A 236 -19.91 3.38 1.30
C LEU A 236 -19.89 3.09 2.82
N PRO A 237 -21.07 2.74 3.39
CA PRO A 237 -21.10 2.18 4.73
C PRO A 237 -20.27 0.91 4.81
N ALA A 238 -19.54 0.69 5.92
CA ALA A 238 -18.65 -0.48 6.10
C ALA A 238 -19.34 -1.83 5.82
N ALA A 239 -20.65 -1.95 6.06
CA ALA A 239 -21.42 -3.15 5.77
C ALA A 239 -21.56 -3.47 4.27
N GLU A 240 -21.41 -2.46 3.40
CA GLU A 240 -21.55 -2.59 1.94
C GLU A 240 -20.21 -2.62 1.23
N GLU A 241 -19.17 -2.04 1.82
CA GLU A 241 -17.83 -1.88 1.24
C GLU A 241 -17.28 -3.20 0.69
N GLN A 242 -17.34 -4.28 1.49
CA GLN A 242 -16.82 -5.59 1.10
C GLN A 242 -17.56 -6.16 -0.13
N SER A 243 -18.88 -6.04 -0.19
CA SER A 243 -19.69 -6.56 -1.29
C SER A 243 -19.38 -5.83 -2.61
N TYR A 244 -19.24 -4.51 -2.54
CA TYR A 244 -18.91 -3.72 -3.72
C TYR A 244 -17.45 -3.91 -4.16
N THR A 245 -16.52 -4.06 -3.22
CA THR A 245 -15.12 -4.40 -3.52
C THR A 245 -15.03 -5.72 -4.27
N THR A 246 -15.73 -6.77 -3.81
CA THR A 246 -15.75 -8.07 -4.49
C THR A 246 -16.28 -7.97 -5.92
N LYS A 247 -17.41 -7.28 -6.11
CA LYS A 247 -17.99 -7.07 -7.46
C LYS A 247 -17.06 -6.29 -8.39
N TRP A 248 -16.35 -5.30 -7.85
CA TRP A 248 -15.37 -4.53 -8.60
C TRP A 248 -14.23 -5.42 -9.07
N GLU A 249 -13.66 -6.22 -8.17
CA GLU A 249 -12.56 -7.15 -8.47
C GLU A 249 -12.98 -8.23 -9.47
N GLU A 250 -14.20 -8.74 -9.39
CA GLU A 250 -14.76 -9.66 -10.38
C GLU A 250 -14.80 -9.03 -11.78
N LEU A 251 -15.21 -7.77 -11.90
CA LEU A 251 -15.24 -7.04 -13.16
C LEU A 251 -13.83 -6.75 -13.68
N GLU A 252 -12.90 -6.35 -12.85
CA GLU A 252 -11.49 -6.17 -13.22
C GLU A 252 -10.88 -7.47 -13.75
N ASN A 253 -11.16 -8.60 -13.09
CA ASN A 253 -10.67 -9.91 -13.52
C ASN A 253 -11.26 -10.37 -14.87
N LEU A 254 -12.54 -10.05 -15.14
CA LEU A 254 -13.21 -10.42 -16.37
C LEU A 254 -12.71 -9.63 -17.59
N THR A 255 -12.35 -8.37 -17.40
CA THR A 255 -11.99 -7.47 -18.51
C THR A 255 -10.48 -7.23 -18.62
N GLY A 256 -9.71 -7.65 -17.62
CA GLY A 256 -8.36 -7.15 -17.42
C GLY A 256 -8.35 -5.69 -16.96
N ARG A 257 -7.29 -5.27 -16.32
CA ARG A 257 -7.18 -3.93 -15.69
C ARG A 257 -7.30 -2.80 -16.70
N ASP A 258 -6.61 -2.93 -17.84
CA ASP A 258 -6.65 -1.92 -18.90
C ASP A 258 -8.01 -1.87 -19.60
N GLY A 259 -8.60 -3.03 -19.90
CA GLY A 259 -9.94 -3.12 -20.49
C GLY A 259 -11.02 -2.54 -19.57
N PHE A 260 -10.93 -2.75 -18.26
CA PHE A 260 -11.85 -2.15 -17.28
C PHE A 260 -11.73 -0.63 -17.21
N ASN A 261 -10.50 -0.13 -17.28
CA ASN A 261 -10.23 1.31 -17.34
C ASN A 261 -10.85 1.94 -18.61
N GLU A 262 -10.69 1.32 -19.78
CA GLU A 262 -11.29 1.79 -21.03
C GLU A 262 -12.83 1.82 -20.95
N VAL A 263 -13.46 0.78 -20.41
CA VAL A 263 -14.93 0.71 -20.25
C VAL A 263 -15.45 1.83 -19.36
N LEU A 264 -14.78 2.10 -18.23
CA LEU A 264 -15.18 3.17 -17.32
C LEU A 264 -14.99 4.55 -17.93
N LEU A 265 -13.88 4.80 -18.63
CA LEU A 265 -13.63 6.07 -19.33
C LEU A 265 -14.67 6.33 -20.43
N ILE A 266 -15.04 5.31 -21.22
CA ILE A 266 -16.08 5.42 -22.25
C ILE A 266 -17.42 5.77 -21.61
N ARG A 267 -17.76 5.18 -20.45
CA ARG A 267 -19.00 5.47 -19.71
C ARG A 267 -19.03 6.88 -19.15
N GLU A 268 -17.92 7.37 -18.57
CA GLU A 268 -17.82 8.77 -18.12
C GLU A 268 -17.99 9.77 -19.27
N LEU A 269 -17.32 9.55 -20.38
CA LEU A 269 -17.48 10.37 -21.58
C LEU A 269 -18.92 10.34 -22.10
N SER A 270 -19.60 9.21 -22.03
CA SER A 270 -21.02 9.07 -22.41
C SER A 270 -21.95 9.81 -21.46
N LEU A 271 -21.70 9.74 -20.13
CA LEU A 271 -22.49 10.45 -19.12
C LEU A 271 -22.25 11.96 -19.18
N SER A 272 -21.02 12.41 -19.40
CA SER A 272 -20.70 13.84 -19.55
C SER A 272 -21.35 14.44 -20.81
N LYS A 273 -21.34 13.71 -21.95
CA LYS A 273 -22.07 14.12 -23.15
C LYS A 273 -23.58 14.22 -22.93
N ASN A 274 -24.16 13.31 -22.15
CA ASN A 274 -25.57 13.35 -21.79
C ASN A 274 -25.91 14.48 -20.81
N ALA A 275 -25.01 14.78 -19.88
CA ALA A 275 -25.14 15.94 -18.97
C ALA A 275 -25.05 17.26 -19.74
N LEU A 276 -24.09 17.40 -20.67
CA LEU A 276 -23.97 18.57 -21.54
C LEU A 276 -25.21 18.75 -22.45
N LYS A 277 -25.73 17.65 -23.02
CA LYS A 277 -26.99 17.69 -23.78
C LYS A 277 -28.16 18.15 -22.91
N ARG A 278 -28.29 17.66 -21.68
CA ARG A 278 -29.33 18.10 -20.73
C ARG A 278 -29.20 19.58 -20.39
N THR A 279 -28.00 20.06 -20.10
CA THR A 279 -27.74 21.47 -19.79
C THR A 279 -28.01 22.36 -21.00
N TYR A 280 -27.63 21.94 -22.19
CA TYR A 280 -27.94 22.65 -23.44
C TYR A 280 -29.46 22.72 -23.71
N TRP A 281 -30.20 21.63 -23.46
CA TRP A 281 -31.66 21.57 -23.61
C TRP A 281 -32.39 22.43 -22.53
N MET A 282 -31.88 22.45 -21.30
CA MET A 282 -32.46 23.35 -20.26
C MET A 282 -32.22 24.81 -20.60
N ASN A 283 -31.01 25.17 -21.04
CA ASN A 283 -30.71 26.55 -21.42
C ASN A 283 -31.45 26.99 -22.70
N SER A 284 -31.65 26.09 -23.67
CA SER A 284 -32.42 26.39 -24.87
C SER A 284 -33.92 26.59 -24.59
N LYS A 285 -34.50 25.91 -23.59
CA LYS A 285 -35.88 26.13 -23.16
C LYS A 285 -36.07 27.45 -22.39
N SER A 286 -35.06 27.86 -21.60
CA SER A 286 -35.14 29.16 -20.88
C SER A 286 -35.06 30.37 -21.81
N THR A 287 -34.43 30.21 -22.98
CA THR A 287 -34.34 31.28 -24.00
C THR A 287 -35.62 31.41 -24.85
N LEU A 288 -36.45 30.35 -24.90
CA LEU A 288 -37.70 30.36 -25.65
C LEU A 288 -38.91 30.93 -24.90
N TYR A 289 -38.80 31.16 -23.58
CA TYR A 289 -39.87 31.76 -22.73
C TYR A 289 -39.62 33.21 -22.35
N GLY A 290 -38.62 33.86 -22.92
CA GLY A 290 -38.19 35.24 -22.58
C GLY A 290 -38.47 36.30 -23.65
N LEU A 291 -39.44 36.12 -24.55
CA LEU A 291 -39.88 37.21 -25.45
C LEU A 291 -41.13 37.90 -24.88
N PRO A 292 -41.07 39.19 -24.55
CA PRO A 292 -42.24 39.94 -24.15
C PRO A 292 -43.14 40.18 -25.38
N LEU A 293 -44.40 39.74 -25.27
CA LEU A 293 -45.46 40.13 -26.21
C LEU A 293 -45.63 41.67 -26.16
N LEU A 294 -45.14 42.32 -27.20
CA LEU A 294 -45.57 43.72 -27.49
C LEU A 294 -47.03 43.70 -27.88
N ARG A 295 -47.89 44.27 -27.03
CA ARG A 295 -49.25 44.62 -27.39
C ARG A 295 -49.24 46.01 -28.10
N ASN A 296 -49.81 46.04 -29.26
CA ASN A 296 -50.47 47.24 -29.76
C ASN A 296 -51.83 47.40 -29.10
#